data_54cf9c07e3f8eb33e76807697ce10405
#
_entry.id   54cf9c07e3f8eb33e76807697ce10405
#
_cell.length_a   1.000
_cell.length_b   1.000
_cell.length_c   1.000
_cell.angle_alpha   90.00
_cell.angle_beta   90.00
_cell.angle_gamma   90.00
#
_symmetry.space_group_name_H-M   'P 1'
#
loop_
_entity.id
_entity.type
_entity.pdbx_description
1 polymer ?
#
loop_
_entity_poly.entity_id
_entity_poly.type
_entity_poly.pdbx_seq_one_letter_code
_entity_poly.pdbx_strand_id
1 'polypeptide(L)'
;MSAGTVAVVATEEIGVPSWDLYELSIPCTVFGKPQPDLADPWYELWLCGSGEGGTTASGFSLRTPHTLDDLARADTVVVPSVPDACVEEGAPLPSALVEALRRAHAAGARMVSLCTGAFALAEAGLLDGRRATAHWMHTGQLATRYPAVEVDDSVLYVDEGDVLTSAGLTAGLDLCLHLVRRDLGAHIANQLARRMVVPAHRPGGQAQFIDQSVPAADDAGLAPVLEWARARLEEPLTVRDLAHRAAVSPRTFYRRLQAATGTTPVQWLLAQRLQRARELLESTDLPVERVAARSGLGTANNLRHHFLNHLGVSPAAYRRAFPGGPPAQAGAAGREESVASRNASRPRTVPIT
;
A
#
# COMPACT_ATOMS: atom_id res chain seq x y z
N MET A 1 26.29 11.99 -16.00
CA MET A 1 26.19 12.43 -14.60
C MET A 1 25.82 11.21 -13.79
N SER A 2 26.49 10.98 -12.65
CA SER A 2 26.13 9.88 -11.74
C SER A 2 24.67 10.07 -11.28
N ALA A 3 23.93 8.99 -11.14
CA ALA A 3 22.58 9.01 -10.54
C ALA A 3 22.61 9.36 -9.04
N GLY A 4 23.81 9.48 -8.46
CA GLY A 4 24.05 9.84 -7.06
C GLY A 4 24.18 8.63 -6.12
N THR A 5 24.53 8.95 -4.88
CA THR A 5 24.70 7.98 -3.79
C THR A 5 23.41 7.88 -2.97
N VAL A 6 22.92 6.66 -2.77
CA VAL A 6 21.76 6.36 -1.93
C VAL A 6 22.23 5.59 -0.70
N ALA A 7 22.17 6.22 0.46
CA ALA A 7 22.44 5.59 1.75
C ALA A 7 21.15 5.05 2.36
N VAL A 8 21.14 3.79 2.72
CA VAL A 8 20.00 3.13 3.36
C VAL A 8 20.36 2.81 4.80
N VAL A 9 19.57 3.32 5.73
CA VAL A 9 19.77 3.08 7.17
C VAL A 9 19.30 1.67 7.50
N ALA A 10 20.23 0.87 8.01
CA ALA A 10 19.96 -0.45 8.60
C ALA A 10 20.10 -0.34 10.11
N THR A 11 18.99 -0.23 10.84
CA THR A 11 19.00 -0.19 12.29
C THR A 11 19.21 -1.61 12.84
N GLU A 12 20.11 -1.78 13.79
CA GLU A 12 20.60 -3.08 14.24
C GLU A 12 19.72 -3.80 15.24
N GLU A 13 18.83 -3.11 15.88
CA GLU A 13 17.87 -3.72 16.81
C GLU A 13 16.69 -4.34 16.05
N ILE A 14 17.03 -5.15 15.04
CA ILE A 14 16.02 -5.89 14.29
C ILE A 14 15.72 -7.18 15.05
N GLY A 15 15.18 -7.06 16.24
CA GLY A 15 14.43 -8.11 16.90
C GLY A 15 12.99 -8.17 16.37
N VAL A 16 12.77 -7.83 15.08
CA VAL A 16 11.48 -7.44 14.53
C VAL A 16 11.00 -8.42 13.48
N PRO A 17 9.65 -8.60 13.33
CA PRO A 17 9.05 -9.53 12.38
C PRO A 17 9.52 -9.32 10.93
N SER A 18 9.36 -10.31 10.09
CA SER A 18 9.80 -10.42 8.69
C SER A 18 9.51 -9.23 7.76
N TRP A 19 8.71 -8.25 8.19
CA TRP A 19 8.34 -7.06 7.42
C TRP A 19 9.51 -6.10 7.19
N ASP A 20 10.41 -5.92 8.17
CA ASP A 20 11.52 -4.96 8.05
C ASP A 20 12.53 -5.35 7.00
N LEU A 21 12.75 -6.66 6.82
CA LEU A 21 13.59 -7.14 5.74
C LEU A 21 13.01 -6.78 4.38
N TYR A 22 11.68 -6.78 4.25
CA TYR A 22 11.04 -6.37 3.01
C TYR A 22 11.26 -4.87 2.74
N GLU A 23 11.07 -4.02 3.75
CA GLU A 23 11.28 -2.57 3.63
C GLU A 23 12.74 -2.24 3.25
N LEU A 24 13.71 -2.90 3.87
CA LEU A 24 15.13 -2.77 3.54
C LEU A 24 15.42 -3.25 2.11
N SER A 25 14.80 -4.34 1.68
CA SER A 25 15.05 -4.94 0.37
C SER A 25 14.61 -4.06 -0.81
N ILE A 26 13.62 -3.20 -0.61
CA ILE A 26 13.07 -2.33 -1.65
C ILE A 26 14.13 -1.36 -2.21
N PRO A 27 14.72 -0.45 -1.41
CA PRO A 27 15.75 0.46 -1.90
C PRO A 27 16.99 -0.31 -2.36
N CYS A 28 17.37 -1.42 -1.70
CA CYS A 28 18.47 -2.25 -2.15
C CYS A 28 18.25 -2.82 -3.55
N THR A 29 17.04 -3.24 -3.86
CA THR A 29 16.69 -3.78 -5.18
C THR A 29 16.64 -2.69 -6.25
N VAL A 30 16.07 -1.53 -5.93
CA VAL A 30 15.90 -0.42 -6.88
C VAL A 30 17.25 0.25 -7.17
N PHE A 31 18.02 0.58 -6.15
CA PHE A 31 19.22 1.40 -6.29
C PHE A 31 20.51 0.57 -6.33
N GLY A 32 20.55 -0.59 -5.65
CA GLY A 32 21.79 -1.37 -5.49
C GLY A 32 22.10 -2.32 -6.64
N LYS A 33 21.12 -2.62 -7.52
CA LYS A 33 21.37 -3.47 -8.69
C LYS A 33 21.74 -2.61 -9.89
N PRO A 34 22.99 -2.64 -10.39
CA PRO A 34 23.41 -1.89 -11.58
C PRO A 34 22.53 -2.19 -12.78
N GLN A 35 22.17 -1.15 -13.53
CA GLN A 35 21.33 -1.20 -14.74
C GLN A 35 22.03 -0.46 -15.87
N PRO A 36 23.22 -0.93 -16.34
CA PRO A 36 24.08 -0.16 -17.25
C PRO A 36 23.43 0.10 -18.61
N ASP A 37 22.46 -0.71 -19.02
CA ASP A 37 21.68 -0.53 -20.24
C ASP A 37 20.52 0.48 -20.10
N LEU A 38 20.19 0.90 -18.86
CA LEU A 38 19.23 1.96 -18.58
C LEU A 38 19.91 3.29 -18.29
N ALA A 39 20.94 3.26 -17.43
CA ALA A 39 21.77 4.40 -17.09
C ALA A 39 23.14 3.92 -16.59
N ASP A 40 24.21 4.58 -17.08
CA ASP A 40 25.59 4.29 -16.67
C ASP A 40 26.31 5.63 -16.40
N PRO A 41 26.81 5.86 -15.18
CA PRO A 41 26.67 4.99 -14.01
C PRO A 41 25.26 4.97 -13.40
N TRP A 42 24.88 3.85 -12.79
CA TRP A 42 23.71 3.71 -11.93
C TRP A 42 23.97 4.34 -10.57
N TYR A 43 23.00 4.26 -9.65
CA TYR A 43 23.19 4.71 -8.28
C TYR A 43 24.29 3.90 -7.57
N GLU A 44 24.99 4.55 -6.67
CA GLU A 44 25.84 3.88 -5.67
C GLU A 44 25.03 3.66 -4.40
N LEU A 45 24.90 2.40 -3.95
CA LEU A 45 24.15 2.05 -2.75
C LEU A 45 25.08 1.86 -1.57
N TRP A 46 24.82 2.56 -0.49
CA TRP A 46 25.46 2.38 0.79
C TRP A 46 24.49 1.81 1.82
N LEU A 47 24.84 0.72 2.49
CA LEU A 47 24.14 0.25 3.67
C LEU A 47 24.85 0.79 4.90
N CYS A 48 24.16 1.62 5.67
CA CYS A 48 24.72 2.34 6.81
C CYS A 48 24.09 1.85 8.13
N GLY A 49 24.92 1.50 9.10
CA GLY A 49 24.49 1.02 10.41
C GLY A 49 25.56 1.20 11.46
N SER A 50 25.49 0.50 12.60
CA SER A 50 26.51 0.58 13.65
C SER A 50 27.78 -0.24 13.33
N GLY A 51 27.77 -1.00 12.24
CA GLY A 51 28.94 -1.79 11.79
C GLY A 51 29.06 -3.18 12.41
N GLU A 52 28.41 -3.45 13.53
CA GLU A 52 28.36 -4.78 14.17
C GLU A 52 27.13 -5.54 13.68
N GLY A 53 27.34 -6.67 13.00
CA GLY A 53 26.26 -7.39 12.34
C GLY A 53 25.19 -7.89 13.32
N GLY A 54 24.01 -7.34 13.24
CA GLY A 54 22.81 -7.86 13.90
C GLY A 54 22.26 -9.09 13.15
N THR A 55 21.54 -9.94 13.86
CA THR A 55 20.81 -11.06 13.25
C THR A 55 19.31 -10.75 13.24
N THR A 56 18.68 -10.78 12.08
CA THR A 56 17.23 -10.58 11.94
C THR A 56 16.45 -11.73 12.59
N ALA A 57 15.19 -11.50 12.93
CA ALA A 57 14.29 -12.54 13.44
C ALA A 57 14.16 -13.73 12.46
N SER A 58 14.39 -13.50 11.15
CA SER A 58 14.40 -14.53 10.10
C SER A 58 15.75 -15.27 10.00
N GLY A 59 16.74 -14.99 10.87
CA GLY A 59 18.03 -15.65 10.90
C GLY A 59 19.07 -15.13 9.90
N PHE A 60 18.80 -14.01 9.20
CA PHE A 60 19.78 -13.35 8.35
C PHE A 60 20.71 -12.48 9.18
N SER A 61 22.02 -12.55 8.91
CA SER A 61 22.99 -11.60 9.47
C SER A 61 23.22 -10.46 8.48
N LEU A 62 23.04 -9.22 8.95
CA LEU A 62 23.28 -8.03 8.16
C LEU A 62 24.61 -7.40 8.57
N ARG A 63 25.49 -7.18 7.60
CA ARG A 63 26.70 -6.38 7.79
C ARG A 63 26.59 -5.10 7.00
N THR A 64 26.81 -3.98 7.67
CA THR A 64 26.81 -2.67 7.03
C THR A 64 28.25 -2.21 6.80
N PRO A 65 28.70 -2.04 5.54
CA PRO A 65 30.06 -1.58 5.25
C PRO A 65 30.26 -0.09 5.58
N HIS A 66 29.16 0.65 5.76
CA HIS A 66 29.15 2.08 6.08
C HIS A 66 28.52 2.31 7.45
N THR A 67 28.88 3.43 8.06
CA THR A 67 28.38 3.85 9.37
C THR A 67 27.34 4.98 9.24
N LEU A 68 26.71 5.36 10.35
CA LEU A 68 25.79 6.51 10.37
C LEU A 68 26.50 7.84 10.05
N ASP A 69 27.81 7.94 10.24
CA ASP A 69 28.56 9.15 9.89
C ASP A 69 28.71 9.35 8.38
N ASP A 70 28.60 8.27 7.60
CA ASP A 70 28.64 8.33 6.14
C ASP A 70 27.35 8.94 5.54
N LEU A 71 26.23 8.98 6.28
CA LEU A 71 24.97 9.54 5.81
C LEU A 71 25.09 10.98 5.31
N ALA A 72 25.94 11.79 5.95
CA ALA A 72 26.15 13.19 5.58
C ALA A 72 26.88 13.38 4.22
N ARG A 73 27.34 12.29 3.61
CA ARG A 73 28.04 12.29 2.31
C ARG A 73 27.18 11.75 1.18
N ALA A 74 25.97 11.23 1.50
CA ALA A 74 25.05 10.69 0.52
C ALA A 74 24.18 11.78 -0.11
N ASP A 75 23.80 11.61 -1.36
CA ASP A 75 22.85 12.50 -2.04
C ASP A 75 21.40 12.22 -1.60
N THR A 76 21.10 10.99 -1.22
CA THR A 76 19.80 10.56 -0.71
C THR A 76 19.98 9.63 0.47
N VAL A 77 19.24 9.84 1.55
CA VAL A 77 19.17 8.97 2.72
C VAL A 77 17.79 8.36 2.82
N VAL A 78 17.73 7.04 2.87
CA VAL A 78 16.48 6.28 3.02
C VAL A 78 16.44 5.64 4.40
N VAL A 79 15.39 5.91 5.16
CA VAL A 79 15.08 5.24 6.43
C VAL A 79 13.90 4.29 6.18
N PRO A 80 14.13 2.97 6.02
CA PRO A 80 13.08 2.03 5.69
C PRO A 80 12.06 1.84 6.81
N SER A 81 12.54 1.62 8.03
CA SER A 81 11.71 1.38 9.22
C SER A 81 12.46 1.77 10.48
N VAL A 82 11.73 1.81 11.58
CA VAL A 82 12.28 1.90 12.95
C VAL A 82 11.70 0.77 13.79
N PRO A 83 12.37 0.36 14.91
CA PRO A 83 11.87 -0.73 15.77
C PRO A 83 10.44 -0.49 16.27
N ASP A 84 9.63 -1.55 16.36
CA ASP A 84 8.23 -1.49 16.83
C ASP A 84 8.13 -0.86 18.22
N ALA A 85 9.07 -1.15 19.12
CA ALA A 85 9.12 -0.53 20.43
C ALA A 85 9.17 1.00 20.37
N CYS A 86 9.84 1.57 19.35
CA CYS A 86 9.87 3.02 19.15
C CYS A 86 8.54 3.58 18.66
N VAL A 87 7.73 2.77 17.97
CA VAL A 87 6.43 3.15 17.44
C VAL A 87 5.32 2.90 18.45
N GLU A 88 5.22 1.67 18.94
CA GLU A 88 4.10 1.20 19.76
C GLU A 88 4.25 1.56 21.24
N GLU A 89 5.45 1.39 21.79
CA GLU A 89 5.73 1.63 23.22
C GLU A 89 6.30 3.02 23.50
N GLY A 90 6.66 3.77 22.45
CA GLY A 90 7.25 5.10 22.60
C GLY A 90 8.69 5.08 23.09
N ALA A 91 9.41 3.97 22.90
CA ALA A 91 10.83 3.91 23.20
C ALA A 91 11.59 4.98 22.37
N PRO A 92 12.61 5.64 22.96
CA PRO A 92 13.35 6.65 22.25
C PRO A 92 14.17 6.03 21.12
N LEU A 93 14.24 6.72 19.99
CA LEU A 93 15.18 6.37 18.92
C LEU A 93 16.62 6.65 19.37
N PRO A 94 17.60 5.88 18.88
CA PRO A 94 19.01 6.15 19.18
C PRO A 94 19.39 7.59 18.80
N SER A 95 19.90 8.36 19.74
CA SER A 95 20.31 9.76 19.54
C SER A 95 21.33 9.90 18.41
N ALA A 96 22.23 8.94 18.27
CA ALA A 96 23.21 8.88 17.18
C ALA A 96 22.55 8.84 15.80
N LEU A 97 21.45 8.09 15.64
CA LEU A 97 20.67 8.05 14.39
C LEU A 97 20.01 9.40 14.12
N VAL A 98 19.30 9.94 15.12
CA VAL A 98 18.59 11.23 14.99
C VAL A 98 19.55 12.36 14.59
N GLU A 99 20.70 12.44 15.24
CA GLU A 99 21.73 13.42 14.90
C GLU A 99 22.38 13.19 13.54
N ALA A 100 22.60 11.94 13.13
CA ALA A 100 23.13 11.62 11.82
C ALA A 100 22.14 12.05 10.69
N LEU A 101 20.82 11.84 10.88
CA LEU A 101 19.78 12.30 9.95
C LEU A 101 19.76 13.84 9.84
N ARG A 102 19.87 14.54 10.98
CA ARG A 102 19.98 16.02 10.99
C ARG A 102 21.20 16.50 10.23
N ARG A 103 22.36 15.89 10.46
CA ARG A 103 23.60 16.25 9.76
C ARG A 103 23.50 15.98 8.26
N ALA A 104 22.93 14.84 7.85
CA ALA A 104 22.74 14.51 6.44
C ALA A 104 21.84 15.50 5.74
N HIS A 105 20.68 15.86 6.34
CA HIS A 105 19.80 16.88 5.78
C HIS A 105 20.47 18.25 5.70
N ALA A 106 21.17 18.67 6.75
CA ALA A 106 21.91 19.94 6.75
C ALA A 106 23.05 19.98 5.72
N ALA A 107 23.61 18.82 5.34
CA ALA A 107 24.58 18.68 4.25
C ALA A 107 23.92 18.71 2.84
N GLY A 108 22.58 18.73 2.76
CA GLY A 108 21.85 18.82 1.51
C GLY A 108 21.32 17.47 0.98
N ALA A 109 21.43 16.39 1.76
CA ALA A 109 20.87 15.10 1.38
C ALA A 109 19.34 15.15 1.32
N ARG A 110 18.78 14.52 0.30
CA ARG A 110 17.35 14.24 0.19
C ARG A 110 16.97 13.15 1.20
N MET A 111 16.00 13.44 2.06
CA MET A 111 15.55 12.53 3.12
C MET A 111 14.32 11.74 2.67
N VAL A 112 14.36 10.44 2.80
CA VAL A 112 13.29 9.54 2.36
C VAL A 112 12.94 8.59 3.49
N SER A 113 11.66 8.41 3.79
CA SER A 113 11.20 7.37 4.71
C SER A 113 10.23 6.41 4.04
N LEU A 114 10.32 5.14 4.43
CA LEU A 114 9.31 4.14 4.13
C LEU A 114 8.64 3.73 5.45
N CYS A 115 7.37 3.35 5.40
CA CYS A 115 6.64 2.77 6.53
C CYS A 115 6.82 3.54 7.84
N THR A 116 7.39 2.90 8.87
CA THR A 116 7.67 3.50 10.19
C THR A 116 8.93 4.37 10.22
N GLY A 117 9.73 4.40 9.15
CA GLY A 117 10.88 5.29 9.01
C GLY A 117 10.53 6.78 9.16
N ALA A 118 9.26 7.15 8.93
CA ALA A 118 8.76 8.50 9.14
C ALA A 118 8.92 8.99 10.59
N PHE A 119 8.87 8.09 11.57
CA PHE A 119 9.10 8.43 12.98
C PHE A 119 10.53 8.94 13.22
N ALA A 120 11.52 8.38 12.54
CA ALA A 120 12.90 8.87 12.67
C ALA A 120 13.07 10.26 12.05
N LEU A 121 12.43 10.53 10.91
CA LEU A 121 12.46 11.87 10.32
C LEU A 121 11.69 12.89 11.19
N ALA A 122 10.58 12.48 11.79
CA ALA A 122 9.82 13.33 12.70
C ALA A 122 10.60 13.64 13.99
N GLU A 123 11.25 12.64 14.60
CA GLU A 123 12.12 12.84 15.79
C GLU A 123 13.32 13.73 15.48
N ALA A 124 13.82 13.69 14.25
CA ALA A 124 14.84 14.59 13.78
C ALA A 124 14.33 16.02 13.52
N GLY A 125 13.02 16.28 13.62
CA GLY A 125 12.39 17.57 13.32
C GLY A 125 12.30 17.90 11.83
N LEU A 126 12.53 16.91 10.96
CA LEU A 126 12.58 17.11 9.50
C LEU A 126 11.19 17.13 8.86
N LEU A 127 10.17 16.74 9.61
CA LEU A 127 8.76 16.75 9.14
C LEU A 127 7.94 17.91 9.71
N ASP A 128 8.51 18.74 10.58
CA ASP A 128 7.80 19.86 11.19
C ASP A 128 7.27 20.86 10.15
N GLY A 129 5.97 21.15 10.19
CA GLY A 129 5.29 22.03 9.25
C GLY A 129 5.16 21.47 7.83
N ARG A 130 5.46 20.20 7.62
CA ARG A 130 5.38 19.51 6.33
C ARG A 130 4.27 18.49 6.33
N ARG A 131 3.74 18.22 5.13
CA ARG A 131 2.86 17.09 4.90
C ARG A 131 3.67 15.81 4.82
N ALA A 132 3.22 14.76 5.51
CA ALA A 132 3.90 13.48 5.53
C ALA A 132 2.89 12.31 5.61
N THR A 133 3.35 11.11 5.25
CA THR A 133 2.58 9.87 5.46
C THR A 133 3.46 8.78 6.06
N ALA A 134 2.84 7.75 6.60
CA ALA A 134 3.44 6.53 7.09
C ALA A 134 2.51 5.36 6.79
N HIS A 135 2.84 4.15 7.25
CA HIS A 135 1.93 3.02 7.18
C HIS A 135 0.62 3.36 7.92
N TRP A 136 -0.52 3.07 7.31
CA TRP A 136 -1.84 3.47 7.81
C TRP A 136 -2.12 3.04 9.26
N MET A 137 -1.54 1.92 9.71
CA MET A 137 -1.66 1.46 11.10
C MET A 137 -1.01 2.41 12.11
N HIS A 138 -0.05 3.21 11.69
CA HIS A 138 0.78 4.05 12.56
C HIS A 138 0.63 5.55 12.34
N THR A 139 -0.16 5.98 11.35
CA THR A 139 -0.39 7.41 11.06
C THR A 139 -1.02 8.16 12.24
N GLY A 140 -1.94 7.51 12.97
CA GLY A 140 -2.54 8.08 14.19
C GLY A 140 -1.54 8.31 15.32
N GLN A 141 -0.60 7.37 15.50
CA GLN A 141 0.49 7.49 16.49
C GLN A 141 1.48 8.59 16.07
N LEU A 142 1.83 8.67 14.77
CA LEU A 142 2.68 9.71 14.23
C LEU A 142 2.08 11.10 14.48
N ALA A 143 0.81 11.31 14.13
CA ALA A 143 0.12 12.58 14.35
C ALA A 143 0.01 12.97 15.83
N THR A 144 -0.22 11.98 16.71
CA THR A 144 -0.32 12.22 18.15
C THR A 144 1.01 12.60 18.75
N ARG A 145 2.10 11.94 18.36
CA ARG A 145 3.43 12.14 18.93
C ARG A 145 4.12 13.38 18.38
N TYR A 146 3.88 13.70 17.10
CA TYR A 146 4.50 14.83 16.42
C TYR A 146 3.43 15.79 15.85
N PRO A 147 2.78 16.59 16.70
CA PRO A 147 1.65 17.42 16.29
C PRO A 147 2.02 18.55 15.32
N ALA A 148 3.31 18.81 15.11
CA ALA A 148 3.80 19.76 14.11
C ALA A 148 3.80 19.17 12.68
N VAL A 149 3.56 17.86 12.52
CA VAL A 149 3.53 17.17 11.23
C VAL A 149 2.09 17.14 10.70
N GLU A 150 1.89 17.55 9.44
CA GLU A 150 0.61 17.37 8.74
C GLU A 150 0.50 15.96 8.18
N VAL A 151 -0.02 15.02 8.98
CA VAL A 151 -0.11 13.61 8.60
C VAL A 151 -1.28 13.37 7.67
N ASP A 152 -1.01 12.80 6.48
CA ASP A 152 -2.02 12.34 5.51
C ASP A 152 -1.98 10.80 5.41
N ASP A 153 -2.98 10.15 5.97
CA ASP A 153 -3.14 8.68 5.99
C ASP A 153 -3.76 8.12 4.69
N SER A 154 -4.25 8.99 3.82
CA SER A 154 -5.01 8.61 2.63
C SER A 154 -4.15 8.41 1.38
N VAL A 155 -2.83 8.59 1.44
CA VAL A 155 -1.93 8.61 0.28
C VAL A 155 -0.86 7.53 0.35
N LEU A 156 -0.33 7.10 -0.81
CA LEU A 156 0.76 6.12 -0.87
C LEU A 156 2.09 6.75 -0.49
N TYR A 157 2.35 7.96 -0.96
CA TYR A 157 3.55 8.74 -0.63
C TYR A 157 3.32 10.23 -0.80
N VAL A 158 4.11 10.99 -0.09
CA VAL A 158 4.17 12.46 -0.15
C VAL A 158 5.56 12.86 -0.62
N ASP A 159 5.64 13.85 -1.51
CA ASP A 159 6.87 14.45 -2.01
C ASP A 159 6.85 15.94 -1.68
N GLU A 160 7.65 16.34 -0.67
CA GLU A 160 7.84 17.73 -0.25
C GLU A 160 9.19 18.29 -0.75
N GLY A 161 9.73 17.72 -1.83
CA GLY A 161 10.95 18.19 -2.49
C GLY A 161 12.21 17.53 -1.96
N ASP A 162 12.74 18.00 -0.86
CA ASP A 162 13.93 17.48 -0.15
C ASP A 162 13.61 16.39 0.87
N VAL A 163 12.34 16.29 1.29
CA VAL A 163 11.86 15.25 2.21
C VAL A 163 10.68 14.52 1.57
N LEU A 164 10.75 13.19 1.53
CA LEU A 164 9.72 12.33 0.97
C LEU A 164 9.36 11.23 1.96
N THR A 165 8.08 10.90 2.06
CA THR A 165 7.59 9.86 2.97
C THR A 165 6.65 8.92 2.25
N SER A 166 6.60 7.64 2.61
CA SER A 166 5.66 6.68 2.03
C SER A 166 5.02 5.76 3.08
N ALA A 167 3.89 5.20 2.69
CA ALA A 167 3.17 4.20 3.48
C ALA A 167 3.94 2.86 3.65
N GLY A 168 5.08 2.73 2.98
CA GLY A 168 5.87 1.51 3.03
C GLY A 168 5.34 0.36 2.18
N LEU A 169 5.92 -0.82 2.34
CA LEU A 169 5.62 -2.01 1.55
C LEU A 169 5.63 -1.69 0.04
N THR A 170 4.59 -2.08 -0.69
CA THR A 170 4.53 -1.78 -2.13
C THR A 170 4.48 -0.28 -2.45
N ALA A 171 4.00 0.56 -1.54
CA ALA A 171 4.06 2.02 -1.70
C ALA A 171 5.49 2.57 -1.54
N GLY A 172 6.35 1.90 -0.75
CA GLY A 172 7.78 2.18 -0.69
C GLY A 172 8.47 1.96 -2.04
N LEU A 173 8.08 0.88 -2.74
CA LEU A 173 8.57 0.64 -4.09
C LEU A 173 8.12 1.73 -5.08
N ASP A 174 6.86 2.19 -4.99
CA ASP A 174 6.38 3.29 -5.83
C ASP A 174 7.15 4.59 -5.58
N LEU A 175 7.45 4.89 -4.31
CA LEU A 175 8.28 6.05 -3.96
C LEU A 175 9.71 5.90 -4.52
N CYS A 176 10.34 4.73 -4.42
CA CYS A 176 11.67 4.49 -4.99
C CYS A 176 11.65 4.64 -6.54
N LEU A 177 10.62 4.13 -7.22
CA LEU A 177 10.45 4.33 -8.67
C LEU A 177 10.15 5.81 -9.02
N HIS A 178 9.45 6.54 -8.14
CA HIS A 178 9.25 7.97 -8.27
C HIS A 178 10.58 8.74 -8.18
N LEU A 179 11.49 8.35 -7.27
CA LEU A 179 12.83 8.93 -7.20
C LEU A 179 13.62 8.68 -8.49
N VAL A 180 13.64 7.45 -9.00
CA VAL A 180 14.27 7.14 -10.29
C VAL A 180 13.66 7.99 -11.43
N ARG A 181 12.35 8.23 -11.38
CA ARG A 181 11.66 9.08 -12.37
C ARG A 181 12.09 10.55 -12.29
N ARG A 182 12.27 11.07 -11.05
CA ARG A 182 12.78 12.44 -10.83
C ARG A 182 14.22 12.59 -11.31
N ASP A 183 15.06 11.60 -11.01
CA ASP A 183 16.50 11.68 -11.21
C ASP A 183 16.92 11.33 -12.66
N LEU A 184 16.31 10.29 -13.24
CA LEU A 184 16.71 9.71 -14.53
C LEU A 184 15.62 9.79 -15.62
N GLY A 185 14.43 10.29 -15.24
CA GLY A 185 13.33 10.48 -16.17
C GLY A 185 12.37 9.31 -16.28
N ALA A 186 11.18 9.61 -16.85
CA ALA A 186 10.06 8.67 -16.90
C ALA A 186 10.36 7.41 -17.73
N HIS A 187 11.17 7.52 -18.78
CA HIS A 187 11.50 6.38 -19.65
C HIS A 187 12.26 5.29 -18.87
N ILE A 188 13.30 5.68 -18.13
CA ILE A 188 14.13 4.77 -17.34
C ILE A 188 13.30 4.14 -16.20
N ALA A 189 12.54 4.96 -15.45
CA ALA A 189 11.67 4.48 -14.42
C ALA A 189 10.64 3.45 -14.92
N ASN A 190 10.04 3.68 -16.10
CA ASN A 190 9.09 2.74 -16.70
C ASN A 190 9.76 1.42 -17.12
N GLN A 191 10.98 1.46 -17.62
CA GLN A 191 11.72 0.24 -17.96
C GLN A 191 12.11 -0.55 -16.71
N LEU A 192 12.56 0.13 -15.66
CA LEU A 192 12.86 -0.50 -14.38
C LEU A 192 11.61 -1.16 -13.78
N ALA A 193 10.47 -0.46 -13.77
CA ALA A 193 9.20 -1.01 -13.28
C ALA A 193 8.79 -2.30 -14.03
N ARG A 194 8.99 -2.35 -15.37
CA ARG A 194 8.77 -3.57 -16.16
C ARG A 194 9.65 -4.73 -15.72
N ARG A 195 10.94 -4.47 -15.42
CA ARG A 195 11.88 -5.50 -14.94
C ARG A 195 11.48 -6.04 -13.57
N MET A 196 10.88 -5.18 -12.75
CA MET A 196 10.37 -5.53 -11.43
C MET A 196 8.95 -6.13 -11.46
N VAL A 197 8.32 -6.23 -12.65
CA VAL A 197 6.97 -6.77 -12.87
C VAL A 197 5.91 -5.98 -12.07
N VAL A 198 6.07 -4.65 -12.00
CA VAL A 198 5.14 -3.76 -11.31
C VAL A 198 4.58 -2.69 -12.27
N PRO A 199 3.46 -2.04 -11.95
CA PRO A 199 2.94 -0.93 -12.72
C PRO A 199 3.99 0.16 -12.93
N ALA A 200 4.02 0.75 -14.12
CA ALA A 200 5.02 1.75 -14.49
C ALA A 200 4.95 3.03 -13.62
N HIS A 201 3.80 3.31 -13.05
CA HIS A 201 3.58 4.46 -12.17
C HIS A 201 2.29 4.29 -11.38
N ARG A 202 2.37 4.48 -10.07
CA ARG A 202 1.22 4.76 -9.19
C ARG A 202 1.40 6.16 -8.61
N PRO A 203 0.41 7.07 -8.77
CA PRO A 203 0.48 8.40 -8.17
C PRO A 203 0.53 8.32 -6.65
N GLY A 204 1.36 9.14 -6.00
CA GLY A 204 1.44 9.21 -4.53
C GLY A 204 0.09 9.47 -3.87
N GLY A 205 -0.75 10.32 -4.46
CA GLY A 205 -2.10 10.60 -3.97
C GLY A 205 -3.12 9.47 -4.14
N GLN A 206 -2.72 8.27 -4.63
CA GLN A 206 -3.59 7.11 -4.60
C GLN A 206 -3.77 6.62 -3.16
N ALA A 207 -5.00 6.29 -2.77
CA ALA A 207 -5.30 5.82 -1.43
C ALA A 207 -4.55 4.52 -1.09
N GLN A 208 -4.08 4.42 0.16
CA GLN A 208 -3.64 3.16 0.74
C GLN A 208 -4.81 2.17 0.76
N PHE A 209 -4.52 0.86 0.69
CA PHE A 209 -5.53 -0.18 0.93
C PHE A 209 -5.78 -0.27 2.45
N ILE A 210 -6.45 0.73 2.99
CA ILE A 210 -6.90 0.70 4.37
C ILE A 210 -8.12 -0.21 4.38
N ASP A 211 -8.07 -1.31 5.13
CA ASP A 211 -9.30 -1.98 5.55
C ASP A 211 -9.99 -0.98 6.48
N GLN A 212 -10.99 -0.29 5.93
CA GLN A 212 -11.81 0.63 6.72
C GLN A 212 -12.70 -0.22 7.64
N SER A 213 -12.03 -0.86 8.61
CA SER A 213 -12.73 -1.52 9.71
C SER A 213 -13.65 -0.49 10.35
N VAL A 214 -14.90 -0.89 10.53
CA VAL A 214 -15.85 -0.10 11.31
C VAL A 214 -15.21 0.12 12.68
N PRO A 215 -15.07 1.38 13.15
CA PRO A 215 -14.41 1.68 14.42
C PRO A 215 -14.96 0.80 15.54
N ALA A 216 -14.08 0.15 16.28
CA ALA A 216 -14.49 -0.61 17.45
C ALA A 216 -15.02 0.35 18.52
N ALA A 217 -16.27 0.14 18.89
CA ALA A 217 -16.92 0.38 20.18
C ALA A 217 -17.08 1.78 20.81
N ASP A 218 -16.36 2.84 20.44
CA ASP A 218 -16.52 4.13 21.17
C ASP A 218 -17.53 5.11 20.55
N ASP A 219 -18.00 4.88 19.32
CA ASP A 219 -19.13 5.61 18.76
C ASP A 219 -20.28 4.64 18.42
N ALA A 220 -21.04 4.25 19.45
CA ALA A 220 -22.12 3.27 19.40
C ALA A 220 -23.23 3.55 18.35
N GLY A 221 -23.15 4.70 17.66
CA GLY A 221 -24.06 5.09 16.61
C GLY A 221 -23.53 4.97 15.19
N LEU A 222 -22.19 4.94 14.97
CA LEU A 222 -21.61 5.01 13.63
C LEU A 222 -21.48 3.63 12.99
N ALA A 223 -20.98 2.62 13.71
CA ALA A 223 -20.76 1.28 13.19
C ALA A 223 -22.02 0.66 12.56
N PRO A 224 -23.20 0.67 13.22
CA PRO A 224 -24.42 0.13 12.64
C PRO A 224 -24.88 0.85 11.37
N VAL A 225 -24.59 2.16 11.26
CA VAL A 225 -24.91 2.95 10.05
C VAL A 225 -24.02 2.58 8.88
N LEU A 226 -22.74 2.37 9.12
CA LEU A 226 -21.78 1.97 8.10
C LEU A 226 -22.06 0.54 7.60
N GLU A 227 -22.37 -0.40 8.49
CA GLU A 227 -22.82 -1.74 8.10
C GLU A 227 -24.13 -1.70 7.29
N TRP A 228 -25.10 -0.91 7.72
CA TRP A 228 -26.35 -0.71 6.99
C TRP A 228 -26.09 -0.17 5.58
N ALA A 229 -25.14 0.76 5.43
CA ALA A 229 -24.75 1.31 4.13
C ALA A 229 -24.04 0.27 3.25
N ARG A 230 -23.13 -0.53 3.83
CA ARG A 230 -22.46 -1.64 3.11
C ARG A 230 -23.45 -2.65 2.53
N ALA A 231 -24.50 -2.97 3.28
CA ALA A 231 -25.54 -3.89 2.82
C ALA A 231 -26.41 -3.32 1.68
N ARG A 232 -26.29 -2.01 1.38
CA ARG A 232 -27.14 -1.28 0.42
C ARG A 232 -26.35 -0.45 -0.58
N LEU A 233 -25.12 -0.83 -0.89
CA LEU A 233 -24.24 -0.04 -1.78
C LEU A 233 -24.81 0.17 -3.18
N GLU A 234 -25.66 -0.74 -3.67
CA GLU A 234 -26.32 -0.64 -4.96
C GLU A 234 -27.43 0.44 -4.99
N GLU A 235 -27.93 0.87 -3.82
CA GLU A 235 -28.91 1.94 -3.72
C GLU A 235 -28.25 3.33 -3.91
N PRO A 236 -29.01 4.36 -4.32
CA PRO A 236 -28.48 5.72 -4.47
C PRO A 236 -28.30 6.42 -3.11
N LEU A 237 -27.46 5.83 -2.24
CA LEU A 237 -27.18 6.37 -0.92
C LEU A 237 -26.46 7.72 -1.00
N THR A 238 -26.96 8.67 -0.23
CA THR A 238 -26.37 10.01 -0.04
C THR A 238 -25.84 10.18 1.38
N VAL A 239 -24.99 11.19 1.59
CA VAL A 239 -24.53 11.57 2.93
C VAL A 239 -25.70 11.95 3.86
N ARG A 240 -26.80 12.48 3.29
CA ARG A 240 -28.02 12.78 4.06
C ARG A 240 -28.68 11.51 4.61
N ASP A 241 -28.72 10.46 3.80
CA ASP A 241 -29.33 9.18 4.21
C ASP A 241 -28.54 8.56 5.37
N LEU A 242 -27.21 8.60 5.27
CA LEU A 242 -26.32 8.15 6.34
C LEU A 242 -26.49 8.96 7.62
N ALA A 243 -26.53 10.28 7.50
CA ALA A 243 -26.73 11.18 8.64
C ALA A 243 -28.10 10.99 9.29
N HIS A 244 -29.15 10.83 8.48
CA HIS A 244 -30.51 10.53 8.95
C HIS A 244 -30.56 9.19 9.69
N ARG A 245 -29.89 8.17 9.14
CA ARG A 245 -29.80 6.85 9.77
C ARG A 245 -29.05 6.90 11.12
N ALA A 246 -28.05 7.77 11.21
CA ALA A 246 -27.30 8.04 12.45
C ALA A 246 -28.02 8.95 13.43
N ALA A 247 -29.22 9.45 13.10
CA ALA A 247 -30.00 10.44 13.86
C ALA A 247 -29.20 11.72 14.19
N VAL A 248 -28.35 12.19 13.28
CA VAL A 248 -27.54 13.40 13.43
C VAL A 248 -27.65 14.30 12.19
N SER A 249 -27.19 15.56 12.32
CA SER A 249 -27.06 16.44 11.16
C SER A 249 -25.98 15.95 10.18
N PRO A 250 -26.05 16.26 8.87
CA PRO A 250 -25.00 15.92 7.91
C PRO A 250 -23.61 16.47 8.32
N ARG A 251 -23.54 17.66 8.91
CA ARG A 251 -22.30 18.25 9.44
C ARG A 251 -21.73 17.43 10.60
N THR A 252 -22.60 16.97 11.50
CA THR A 252 -22.17 16.15 12.65
C THR A 252 -21.72 14.77 12.17
N PHE A 253 -22.43 14.16 11.22
CA PHE A 253 -22.05 12.90 10.62
C PHE A 253 -20.70 12.98 9.92
N TYR A 254 -20.49 14.03 9.12
CA TYR A 254 -19.21 14.28 8.46
C TYR A 254 -18.05 14.32 9.44
N ARG A 255 -18.17 15.17 10.50
CA ARG A 255 -17.13 15.30 11.52
C ARG A 255 -16.84 14.00 12.26
N ARG A 256 -17.91 13.24 12.66
CA ARG A 256 -17.75 11.96 13.36
C ARG A 256 -17.11 10.91 12.48
N LEU A 257 -17.56 10.78 11.23
CA LEU A 257 -16.98 9.81 10.32
C LEU A 257 -15.51 10.14 10.02
N GLN A 258 -15.19 11.40 9.78
CA GLN A 258 -13.82 11.81 9.52
C GLN A 258 -12.92 11.59 10.73
N ALA A 259 -13.39 11.86 11.95
CA ALA A 259 -12.65 11.56 13.17
C ALA A 259 -12.45 10.06 13.40
N ALA A 260 -13.42 9.23 13.00
CA ALA A 260 -13.38 7.78 13.21
C ALA A 260 -12.66 7.01 12.09
N THR A 261 -12.64 7.52 10.86
CA THR A 261 -12.13 6.79 9.68
C THR A 261 -11.06 7.55 8.89
N GLY A 262 -10.73 8.79 9.28
CA GLY A 262 -9.81 9.65 8.54
C GLY A 262 -10.35 10.15 7.20
N THR A 263 -11.53 9.69 6.74
CA THR A 263 -12.04 9.98 5.40
C THR A 263 -13.38 10.71 5.42
N THR A 264 -13.69 11.39 4.30
CA THR A 264 -15.01 12.02 4.15
C THR A 264 -16.10 10.96 3.86
N PRO A 265 -17.38 11.21 4.19
CA PRO A 265 -18.47 10.28 3.89
C PRO A 265 -18.59 9.91 2.41
N VAL A 266 -18.29 10.85 1.53
CA VAL A 266 -18.32 10.62 0.07
C VAL A 266 -17.18 9.71 -0.36
N GLN A 267 -15.97 9.96 0.16
CA GLN A 267 -14.78 9.12 -0.11
C GLN A 267 -14.96 7.71 0.45
N TRP A 268 -15.48 7.60 1.68
CA TRP A 268 -15.79 6.32 2.30
C TRP A 268 -16.77 5.51 1.45
N LEU A 269 -17.89 6.12 1.03
CA LEU A 269 -18.92 5.44 0.22
C LEU A 269 -18.35 5.01 -1.14
N LEU A 270 -17.53 5.85 -1.77
CA LEU A 270 -16.86 5.53 -3.03
C LEU A 270 -15.90 4.34 -2.86
N ALA A 271 -15.11 4.33 -1.79
CA ALA A 271 -14.18 3.23 -1.49
C ALA A 271 -14.93 1.89 -1.31
N GLN A 272 -16.05 1.89 -0.56
CA GLN A 272 -16.89 0.69 -0.40
C GLN A 272 -17.47 0.20 -1.74
N ARG A 273 -17.94 1.12 -2.60
CA ARG A 273 -18.46 0.80 -3.93
C ARG A 273 -17.38 0.23 -4.86
N LEU A 274 -16.18 0.79 -4.82
CA LEU A 274 -15.03 0.27 -5.58
C LEU A 274 -14.61 -1.11 -5.10
N GLN A 275 -14.58 -1.34 -3.79
CA GLN A 275 -14.30 -2.66 -3.22
C GLN A 275 -15.34 -3.68 -3.68
N ARG A 276 -16.63 -3.34 -3.61
CA ARG A 276 -17.70 -4.21 -4.11
C ARG A 276 -17.57 -4.50 -5.60
N ALA A 277 -17.19 -3.51 -6.40
CA ALA A 277 -16.98 -3.70 -7.84
C ALA A 277 -15.81 -4.68 -8.11
N ARG A 278 -14.72 -4.61 -7.33
CA ARG A 278 -13.60 -5.55 -7.41
C ARG A 278 -14.05 -6.98 -7.11
N GLU A 279 -14.73 -7.19 -5.99
CA GLU A 279 -15.28 -8.49 -5.60
C GLU A 279 -16.16 -9.11 -6.71
N LEU A 280 -17.04 -8.30 -7.31
CA LEU A 280 -17.89 -8.75 -8.41
C LEU A 280 -17.10 -9.08 -9.68
N LEU A 281 -16.02 -8.34 -9.98
CA LEU A 281 -15.16 -8.62 -11.13
C LEU A 281 -14.30 -9.88 -10.92
N GLU A 282 -13.90 -10.16 -9.69
CA GLU A 282 -13.08 -11.31 -9.31
C GLU A 282 -13.90 -12.61 -9.22
N SER A 283 -15.14 -12.50 -8.70
CA SER A 283 -15.97 -13.66 -8.34
C SER A 283 -17.09 -13.98 -9.34
N THR A 284 -17.34 -13.13 -10.37
CA THR A 284 -18.45 -13.31 -11.31
C THR A 284 -18.08 -12.94 -12.75
N ASP A 285 -18.84 -13.51 -13.71
CA ASP A 285 -18.76 -13.13 -15.13
C ASP A 285 -19.74 -12.02 -15.52
N LEU A 286 -20.27 -11.26 -14.57
CA LEU A 286 -21.24 -10.20 -14.84
C LEU A 286 -20.66 -9.16 -15.84
N PRO A 287 -21.45 -8.70 -16.82
CA PRO A 287 -21.06 -7.58 -17.68
C PRO A 287 -20.69 -6.34 -16.85
N VAL A 288 -19.76 -5.53 -17.35
CA VAL A 288 -19.25 -4.33 -16.64
C VAL A 288 -20.39 -3.37 -16.25
N GLU A 289 -21.43 -3.29 -17.07
CA GLU A 289 -22.66 -2.53 -16.82
C GLU A 289 -23.40 -3.04 -15.58
N ARG A 290 -23.48 -4.35 -15.41
CA ARG A 290 -24.13 -4.98 -14.25
C ARG A 290 -23.27 -4.85 -12.99
N VAL A 291 -21.94 -4.93 -13.14
CA VAL A 291 -21.00 -4.65 -12.03
C VAL A 291 -21.17 -3.22 -11.55
N ALA A 292 -21.21 -2.24 -12.45
CA ALA A 292 -21.43 -0.83 -12.12
C ALA A 292 -22.73 -0.60 -11.36
N ALA A 293 -23.82 -1.22 -11.80
CA ALA A 293 -25.12 -1.13 -11.13
C ALA A 293 -25.06 -1.77 -9.72
N ARG A 294 -24.58 -3.03 -9.62
CA ARG A 294 -24.54 -3.78 -8.35
C ARG A 294 -23.52 -3.27 -7.34
N SER A 295 -22.55 -2.50 -7.78
CA SER A 295 -21.61 -1.83 -6.88
C SER A 295 -22.06 -0.43 -6.46
N GLY A 296 -23.20 0.06 -7.00
CA GLY A 296 -23.71 1.41 -6.73
C GLY A 296 -22.94 2.53 -7.43
N LEU A 297 -22.07 2.19 -8.40
CA LEU A 297 -21.38 3.17 -9.24
C LEU A 297 -22.25 3.62 -10.45
N GLY A 298 -23.44 3.03 -10.61
CA GLY A 298 -24.45 3.43 -11.57
C GLY A 298 -24.13 3.02 -13.00
N THR A 299 -23.25 3.74 -13.68
CA THR A 299 -22.92 3.49 -15.09
C THR A 299 -21.55 2.87 -15.30
N ALA A 300 -21.38 2.11 -16.38
CA ALA A 300 -20.08 1.55 -16.77
C ALA A 300 -19.00 2.64 -16.99
N ASN A 301 -19.40 3.82 -17.47
CA ASN A 301 -18.46 4.93 -17.64
C ASN A 301 -17.97 5.47 -16.30
N ASN A 302 -18.84 5.61 -15.32
CA ASN A 302 -18.46 6.03 -13.98
C ASN A 302 -17.55 4.98 -13.31
N LEU A 303 -17.88 3.69 -13.44
CA LEU A 303 -17.04 2.60 -12.99
C LEU A 303 -15.66 2.65 -13.65
N ARG A 304 -15.55 2.80 -14.98
CA ARG A 304 -14.27 2.90 -15.70
C ARG A 304 -13.46 4.10 -15.23
N HIS A 305 -14.09 5.24 -15.04
CA HIS A 305 -13.46 6.47 -14.58
C HIS A 305 -12.83 6.27 -13.19
N HIS A 306 -13.60 5.77 -12.23
CA HIS A 306 -13.10 5.53 -10.88
C HIS A 306 -12.06 4.41 -10.81
N PHE A 307 -12.21 3.32 -11.58
CA PHE A 307 -11.21 2.27 -11.66
C PHE A 307 -9.88 2.78 -12.19
N LEU A 308 -9.91 3.57 -13.26
CA LEU A 308 -8.69 4.14 -13.83
C LEU A 308 -8.01 5.10 -12.84
N ASN A 309 -8.77 5.95 -12.18
CA ASN A 309 -8.24 6.95 -11.26
C ASN A 309 -7.69 6.32 -9.95
N HIS A 310 -8.33 5.27 -9.43
CA HIS A 310 -7.96 4.67 -8.15
C HIS A 310 -7.09 3.41 -8.28
N LEU A 311 -7.20 2.66 -9.38
CA LEU A 311 -6.52 1.38 -9.58
C LEU A 311 -5.55 1.40 -10.78
N GLY A 312 -5.54 2.46 -11.58
CA GLY A 312 -4.66 2.60 -12.75
C GLY A 312 -5.00 1.68 -13.92
N VAL A 313 -6.06 0.87 -13.83
CA VAL A 313 -6.45 -0.12 -14.84
C VAL A 313 -7.95 -0.06 -15.13
N SER A 314 -8.36 -0.52 -16.32
CA SER A 314 -9.78 -0.64 -16.63
C SER A 314 -10.42 -1.85 -15.94
N PRO A 315 -11.76 -1.84 -15.66
CA PRO A 315 -12.45 -3.00 -15.09
C PRO A 315 -12.27 -4.30 -15.88
N ALA A 316 -12.22 -4.21 -17.21
CA ALA A 316 -12.00 -5.36 -18.08
C ALA A 316 -10.54 -5.88 -18.00
N ALA A 317 -9.55 -4.99 -17.88
CA ALA A 317 -8.15 -5.37 -17.65
C ALA A 317 -7.97 -6.00 -16.26
N TYR A 318 -8.64 -5.43 -15.26
CA TYR A 318 -8.64 -5.97 -13.89
C TYR A 318 -9.18 -7.41 -13.86
N ARG A 319 -10.37 -7.67 -14.45
CA ARG A 319 -10.95 -9.02 -14.51
C ARG A 319 -10.02 -10.04 -15.15
N ARG A 320 -9.31 -9.69 -16.23
CA ARG A 320 -8.37 -10.61 -16.90
C ARG A 320 -7.19 -11.03 -16.03
N ALA A 321 -6.86 -10.26 -15.01
CA ALA A 321 -5.81 -10.60 -14.07
C ALA A 321 -6.25 -11.67 -13.04
N PHE A 322 -7.55 -11.97 -12.96
CA PHE A 322 -8.15 -12.97 -12.06
C PHE A 322 -8.95 -14.01 -12.86
N PRO A 323 -8.30 -14.88 -13.69
CA PRO A 323 -8.99 -15.95 -14.39
C PRO A 323 -9.34 -17.06 -13.39
N GLY A 324 -10.61 -17.11 -12.93
CA GLY A 324 -11.05 -18.20 -12.06
C GLY A 324 -12.24 -17.89 -11.16
N GLY A 325 -13.29 -17.24 -11.65
CA GLY A 325 -14.60 -17.37 -11.03
C GLY A 325 -15.06 -18.83 -11.10
N PRO A 326 -15.83 -19.36 -10.10
CA PRO A 326 -16.33 -20.72 -10.17
C PRO A 326 -17.13 -20.92 -11.49
N PRO A 327 -16.98 -22.08 -12.16
CA PRO A 327 -17.69 -22.34 -13.40
C PRO A 327 -19.19 -22.15 -13.15
N ALA A 328 -19.86 -21.40 -14.02
CA ALA A 328 -21.30 -21.22 -13.99
C ALA A 328 -21.94 -22.60 -13.89
N GLN A 329 -22.73 -22.84 -12.86
CA GLN A 329 -23.61 -23.98 -12.80
C GLN A 329 -24.51 -23.90 -14.03
N ALA A 330 -24.20 -24.72 -15.05
CA ALA A 330 -25.05 -24.90 -16.20
C ALA A 330 -26.40 -25.42 -15.70
N GLY A 331 -27.43 -24.64 -15.94
CA GLY A 331 -28.80 -24.93 -15.54
C GLY A 331 -29.18 -26.34 -16.02
N ALA A 332 -29.61 -27.14 -15.08
CA ALA A 332 -30.32 -28.38 -15.33
C ALA A 332 -31.65 -28.01 -15.96
N ALA A 333 -31.69 -27.97 -17.30
CA ALA A 333 -32.93 -28.03 -18.06
C ALA A 333 -33.08 -29.48 -18.56
N GLY A 334 -34.17 -30.08 -18.15
CA GLY A 334 -34.46 -31.50 -18.32
C GLY A 334 -34.40 -32.02 -19.76
N ARG A 335 -34.01 -33.28 -19.84
CA ARG A 335 -34.53 -34.25 -20.82
C ARG A 335 -34.81 -35.53 -20.09
N GLU A 336 -36.09 -35.76 -19.79
CA GLU A 336 -36.68 -37.09 -19.75
C GLU A 336 -36.76 -37.62 -21.16
N GLU A 337 -36.53 -38.90 -21.27
CA GLU A 337 -36.85 -39.92 -22.28
C GLU A 337 -35.58 -40.79 -22.53
N SER A 338 -35.59 -42.05 -22.46
CA SER A 338 -36.55 -43.12 -22.64
C SER A 338 -35.83 -44.43 -22.33
N VAL A 339 -36.55 -45.30 -21.67
CA VAL A 339 -36.24 -46.71 -21.39
C VAL A 339 -36.10 -47.50 -22.68
N ALA A 340 -35.03 -48.35 -22.80
CA ALA A 340 -35.16 -49.67 -23.35
C ALA A 340 -33.86 -50.51 -23.23
N SER A 341 -33.86 -51.45 -22.32
CA SER A 341 -33.52 -52.87 -22.41
C SER A 341 -32.52 -53.34 -23.47
N ARG A 342 -31.47 -54.01 -23.02
CA ARG A 342 -31.06 -55.40 -23.37
C ARG A 342 -29.67 -55.70 -22.82
N ASN A 343 -29.60 -56.46 -21.78
CA ASN A 343 -29.33 -57.88 -21.66
C ASN A 343 -27.89 -58.38 -22.04
N ALA A 344 -27.22 -58.91 -21.00
CA ALA A 344 -26.34 -60.07 -20.94
C ALA A 344 -24.99 -60.03 -21.67
N SER A 345 -23.91 -60.10 -20.90
CA SER A 345 -23.13 -61.37 -20.74
C SER A 345 -21.87 -61.11 -19.89
N ARG A 346 -21.71 -62.01 -18.94
CA ARG A 346 -20.60 -62.18 -18.00
C ARG A 346 -19.38 -62.86 -18.70
N PRO A 347 -18.37 -63.23 -17.98
CA PRO A 347 -17.09 -62.57 -17.76
C PRO A 347 -15.89 -63.38 -18.27
N ARG A 348 -14.69 -62.85 -18.28
CA ARG A 348 -13.48 -63.72 -18.22
C ARG A 348 -12.40 -63.07 -17.34
N THR A 349 -12.11 -63.79 -16.33
CA THR A 349 -10.98 -63.76 -15.42
C THR A 349 -9.66 -64.20 -16.05
N VAL A 350 -8.53 -63.69 -15.38
CA VAL A 350 -7.26 -64.43 -15.10
C VAL A 350 -6.12 -64.24 -16.11
N PRO A 351 -4.83 -64.31 -15.66
CA PRO A 351 -4.15 -63.99 -14.39
C PRO A 351 -2.83 -63.22 -14.53
N ILE A 352 -2.31 -62.94 -13.36
CA ILE A 352 -0.99 -62.56 -12.87
C ILE A 352 0.16 -63.33 -13.54
N THR A 353 1.20 -62.67 -13.94
CA THR A 353 2.61 -62.92 -13.58
C THR A 353 3.34 -61.59 -13.49
#